data_218bae95ee2e7d9dbf4862083ce539f5
#
_entry.id   218bae95ee2e7d9dbf4862083ce539f5
#
_cell.length_a   1.000
_cell.length_b   1.000
_cell.length_c   1.000
_cell.angle_alpha   90.00
_cell.angle_beta   90.00
_cell.angle_gamma   90.00
#
_symmetry.space_group_name_H-M   'P 1'
#
loop_
_entity.id
_entity.type
_entity.pdbx_description
1 polymer ?
#
loop_
_entity_poly.entity_id
_entity_poly.type
_entity_poly.pdbx_seq_one_letter_code
_entity_poly.pdbx_strand_id
1 'polypeptide(L)'
;MNKIQKEDITLFADTFNLYECLRNKSFMVTGATGLIGSELVYGLIGLNHRYDLNIHIDCLVRNTEKARLMFEEYEVTILNYDFMDNNECINTKNIDYVIHAASPTASMYFVEHPVETIDIALNGTRSVINYAMRNNVKSLVYLSSLECYGQIFDDEMPLTEEMQGYVDPLNVRSSYSMGKRMCECMCVSAYKEYGVPVKIARLAQTFGAGIAASDNRVFAQFAKSVIVGKDIILHTDGKLKRQYLYLTDAISGILYVLLKGRNGEAYNVANDETYISIKEMAEMICR
;
A
#
# COMPACT_ATOMS: atom_id res chain seq x y z
N MET A 1 17.93 -5.62 2.93
CA MET A 1 17.28 -4.79 4.02
C MET A 1 18.33 -4.04 4.82
N ASN A 2 18.05 -2.80 5.26
CA ASN A 2 18.87 -2.09 6.25
C ASN A 2 18.63 -2.64 7.67
N LYS A 3 19.42 -2.16 8.67
CA LYS A 3 19.36 -2.65 10.05
C LYS A 3 17.97 -2.45 10.68
N ILE A 4 17.41 -1.26 10.54
CA ILE A 4 16.08 -0.92 11.12
C ILE A 4 14.99 -1.78 10.51
N GLN A 5 14.99 -1.96 9.19
CA GLN A 5 14.02 -2.87 8.55
C GLN A 5 14.12 -4.31 9.08
N LYS A 6 15.33 -4.81 9.34
CA LYS A 6 15.50 -6.16 9.92
C LYS A 6 14.90 -6.24 11.33
N GLU A 7 15.10 -5.22 12.15
CA GLU A 7 14.53 -5.12 13.49
C GLU A 7 13.00 -5.04 13.42
N ASP A 8 12.46 -4.20 12.53
CA ASP A 8 11.02 -4.04 12.31
C ASP A 8 10.34 -5.35 11.87
N ILE A 9 10.94 -6.04 10.89
CA ILE A 9 10.41 -7.32 10.39
C ILE A 9 10.48 -8.42 11.47
N THR A 10 11.52 -8.42 12.28
CA THR A 10 11.63 -9.36 13.40
C THR A 10 10.51 -9.10 14.42
N LEU A 11 10.32 -7.85 14.82
CA LEU A 11 9.25 -7.46 15.74
C LEU A 11 7.85 -7.79 15.16
N PHE A 12 7.63 -7.48 13.88
CA PHE A 12 6.40 -7.84 13.19
C PHE A 12 6.16 -9.35 13.22
N ALA A 13 7.17 -10.15 12.88
CA ALA A 13 7.04 -11.61 12.88
C ALA A 13 6.73 -12.16 14.27
N ASP A 14 7.33 -11.60 15.32
CA ASP A 14 7.11 -12.04 16.72
C ASP A 14 5.72 -11.64 17.25
N THR A 15 5.09 -10.59 16.69
CA THR A 15 3.80 -10.05 17.20
C THR A 15 2.60 -10.41 16.35
N PHE A 16 2.77 -10.80 15.07
CA PHE A 16 1.67 -11.14 14.18
C PHE A 16 1.03 -12.49 14.52
N ASN A 17 -0.15 -12.48 15.11
CA ASN A 17 -0.79 -13.66 15.71
C ASN A 17 -1.59 -14.56 14.73
N LEU A 18 -1.78 -14.15 13.47
CA LEU A 18 -2.50 -14.95 12.46
C LEU A 18 -1.56 -15.76 11.54
N TYR A 19 -0.30 -15.91 11.89
CA TYR A 19 0.71 -16.56 11.05
C TYR A 19 0.34 -17.99 10.63
N GLU A 20 -0.32 -18.77 11.47
CA GLU A 20 -0.76 -20.13 11.11
C GLU A 20 -1.75 -20.16 9.93
N CYS A 21 -2.53 -19.10 9.72
CA CYS A 21 -3.42 -19.00 8.56
C CYS A 21 -2.65 -18.91 7.22
N LEU A 22 -1.35 -18.62 7.28
CA LEU A 22 -0.47 -18.43 6.11
C LEU A 22 0.30 -19.71 5.75
N ARG A 23 0.22 -20.75 6.56
CA ARG A 23 0.94 -22.02 6.33
C ARG A 23 0.55 -22.67 5.02
N ASN A 24 1.55 -23.03 4.21
CA ASN A 24 1.40 -23.60 2.88
C ASN A 24 0.55 -22.73 1.93
N LYS A 25 0.69 -21.41 2.02
CA LYS A 25 -0.03 -20.47 1.17
C LYS A 25 0.89 -19.80 0.15
N SER A 26 0.29 -19.53 -1.02
CA SER A 26 0.95 -18.82 -2.11
C SER A 26 0.39 -17.41 -2.23
N PHE A 27 1.29 -16.44 -2.31
CA PHE A 27 0.98 -15.02 -2.42
C PHE A 27 1.41 -14.44 -3.75
N MET A 28 0.61 -13.56 -4.32
CA MET A 28 1.02 -12.65 -5.38
C MET A 28 0.97 -11.23 -4.85
N VAL A 29 2.11 -10.54 -4.87
CA VAL A 29 2.23 -9.13 -4.47
C VAL A 29 2.57 -8.30 -5.70
N THR A 30 1.67 -7.43 -6.13
CA THR A 30 1.95 -6.48 -7.21
C THR A 30 2.59 -5.23 -6.64
N GLY A 31 3.48 -4.58 -7.42
CA GLY A 31 4.22 -3.43 -6.90
C GLY A 31 5.19 -3.80 -5.77
N ALA A 32 5.71 -5.04 -5.78
CA ALA A 32 6.57 -5.60 -4.74
C ALA A 32 7.88 -4.83 -4.50
N THR A 33 8.30 -3.95 -5.41
CA THR A 33 9.47 -3.06 -5.22
C THR A 33 9.13 -1.65 -4.73
N GLY A 34 7.84 -1.37 -4.47
CA GLY A 34 7.38 -0.15 -3.80
C GLY A 34 7.57 -0.21 -2.27
N LEU A 35 7.34 0.90 -1.57
CA LEU A 35 7.54 0.98 -0.12
C LEU A 35 6.71 -0.09 0.64
N ILE A 36 5.40 -0.11 0.46
CA ILE A 36 4.50 -1.05 1.15
C ILE A 36 4.65 -2.46 0.58
N GLY A 37 4.77 -2.59 -0.76
CA GLY A 37 4.91 -3.90 -1.41
C GLY A 37 6.16 -4.65 -0.98
N SER A 38 7.30 -3.96 -0.86
CA SER A 38 8.55 -4.60 -0.40
C SER A 38 8.49 -4.98 1.08
N GLU A 39 7.87 -4.16 1.90
CA GLU A 39 7.70 -4.46 3.32
C GLU A 39 6.77 -5.66 3.54
N LEU A 40 5.70 -5.79 2.74
CA LEU A 40 4.85 -6.99 2.73
C LEU A 40 5.63 -8.25 2.36
N VAL A 41 6.47 -8.18 1.31
CA VAL A 41 7.32 -9.32 0.91
C VAL A 41 8.28 -9.67 2.04
N TYR A 42 8.98 -8.69 2.62
CA TYR A 42 9.89 -8.94 3.75
C TYR A 42 9.15 -9.46 4.99
N GLY A 43 7.95 -8.95 5.27
CA GLY A 43 7.11 -9.44 6.38
C GLY A 43 6.73 -10.91 6.20
N LEU A 44 6.28 -11.30 4.99
CA LEU A 44 5.97 -12.69 4.66
C LEU A 44 7.21 -13.60 4.76
N ILE A 45 8.38 -13.14 4.30
CA ILE A 45 9.67 -13.83 4.45
C ILE A 45 10.03 -13.99 5.94
N GLY A 46 9.87 -12.92 6.72
CA GLY A 46 10.14 -12.94 8.18
C GLY A 46 9.27 -13.97 8.91
N LEU A 47 7.97 -13.99 8.62
CA LEU A 47 7.04 -14.98 9.15
C LEU A 47 7.39 -16.40 8.72
N ASN A 48 7.74 -16.56 7.43
CA ASN A 48 8.14 -17.86 6.88
C ASN A 48 9.39 -18.40 7.59
N HIS A 49 10.40 -17.56 7.76
CA HIS A 49 11.63 -17.93 8.46
C HIS A 49 11.41 -18.21 9.96
N ARG A 50 10.55 -17.42 10.61
CA ARG A 50 10.30 -17.51 12.06
C ARG A 50 9.53 -18.79 12.45
N TYR A 51 8.57 -19.21 11.61
CA TYR A 51 7.60 -20.27 11.94
C TYR A 51 7.58 -21.45 10.97
N ASP A 52 8.49 -21.49 10.01
CA ASP A 52 8.57 -22.55 8.99
C ASP A 52 7.22 -22.80 8.31
N LEU A 53 6.66 -21.73 7.70
CA LEU A 53 5.29 -21.74 7.20
C LEU A 53 5.15 -22.29 5.78
N ASN A 54 6.26 -22.47 5.04
CA ASN A 54 6.26 -22.86 3.63
C ASN A 54 5.40 -21.90 2.76
N ILE A 55 5.64 -20.59 2.93
CA ILE A 55 4.98 -19.54 2.14
C ILE A 55 5.71 -19.41 0.80
N HIS A 56 4.96 -19.42 -0.31
CA HIS A 56 5.45 -19.07 -1.63
C HIS A 56 5.06 -17.64 -2.01
N ILE A 57 5.97 -16.86 -2.62
CA ILE A 57 5.74 -15.44 -2.91
C ILE A 57 6.12 -15.13 -4.35
N ASP A 58 5.13 -14.72 -5.15
CA ASP A 58 5.27 -14.18 -6.49
C ASP A 58 5.25 -12.65 -6.45
N CYS A 59 6.35 -12.04 -6.85
CA CYS A 59 6.53 -10.58 -6.91
C CYS A 59 6.27 -10.09 -8.33
N LEU A 60 5.11 -9.47 -8.59
CA LEU A 60 4.83 -8.82 -9.88
C LEU A 60 5.44 -7.41 -9.88
N VAL A 61 6.38 -7.18 -10.77
CA VAL A 61 7.17 -5.95 -10.84
C VAL A 61 7.43 -5.52 -12.29
N ARG A 62 7.50 -4.22 -12.52
CA ARG A 62 7.92 -3.66 -13.81
C ARG A 62 9.45 -3.66 -13.97
N ASN A 63 10.18 -3.41 -12.89
CA ASN A 63 11.64 -3.41 -12.89
C ASN A 63 12.20 -4.65 -12.19
N THR A 64 12.51 -5.67 -12.98
CA THR A 64 13.02 -6.95 -12.48
C THR A 64 14.44 -6.87 -11.95
N GLU A 65 15.30 -5.96 -12.46
CA GLU A 65 16.64 -5.76 -11.93
C GLU A 65 16.58 -5.22 -10.50
N LYS A 66 15.76 -4.18 -10.27
CA LYS A 66 15.53 -3.65 -8.93
C LYS A 66 15.03 -4.75 -7.98
N ALA A 67 14.07 -5.56 -8.43
CA ALA A 67 13.53 -6.64 -7.62
C ALA A 67 14.59 -7.70 -7.27
N ARG A 68 15.43 -8.09 -8.25
CA ARG A 68 16.53 -9.03 -8.01
C ARG A 68 17.49 -8.51 -6.96
N LEU A 69 17.94 -7.26 -7.08
CA LEU A 69 18.84 -6.63 -6.07
C LEU A 69 18.19 -6.55 -4.67
N MET A 70 16.89 -6.35 -4.60
CA MET A 70 16.18 -6.27 -3.31
C MET A 70 15.99 -7.63 -2.65
N PHE A 71 15.79 -8.67 -3.45
CA PHE A 71 15.34 -9.98 -2.97
C PHE A 71 16.33 -11.12 -3.28
N GLU A 72 17.58 -10.85 -3.73
CA GLU A 72 18.53 -11.88 -4.16
C GLU A 72 18.88 -12.91 -3.08
N GLU A 73 18.79 -12.53 -1.80
CA GLU A 73 19.06 -13.42 -0.67
C GLU A 73 17.82 -14.23 -0.22
N TYR A 74 16.69 -14.09 -0.92
CA TYR A 74 15.40 -14.66 -0.49
C TYR A 74 14.75 -15.50 -1.57
N GLU A 75 14.05 -16.54 -1.15
CA GLU A 75 13.28 -17.42 -2.05
C GLU A 75 11.95 -16.75 -2.44
N VAL A 76 11.97 -15.97 -3.52
CA VAL A 76 10.78 -15.35 -4.13
C VAL A 76 10.82 -15.52 -5.65
N THR A 77 9.66 -15.65 -6.27
CA THR A 77 9.54 -15.65 -7.73
C THR A 77 9.35 -14.22 -8.23
N ILE A 78 10.23 -13.76 -9.12
CA ILE A 78 10.12 -12.42 -9.72
C ILE A 78 9.49 -12.56 -11.11
N LEU A 79 8.33 -11.91 -11.29
CA LEU A 79 7.57 -11.89 -12.53
C LEU A 79 7.56 -10.48 -13.10
N ASN A 80 7.99 -10.34 -14.37
CA ASN A 80 7.87 -9.07 -15.08
C ASN A 80 6.44 -8.84 -15.53
N TYR A 81 5.86 -7.70 -15.17
CA TYR A 81 4.53 -7.31 -15.62
C TYR A 81 4.36 -5.79 -15.59
N ASP A 82 3.93 -5.23 -16.72
CA ASP A 82 3.58 -3.81 -16.82
C ASP A 82 2.07 -3.65 -17.03
N PHE A 83 1.41 -2.98 -16.10
CA PHE A 83 -0.04 -2.72 -16.17
C PHE A 83 -0.42 -1.73 -17.29
N MET A 84 0.55 -1.10 -17.95
CA MET A 84 0.32 -0.30 -19.15
C MET A 84 0.28 -1.16 -20.42
N ASP A 85 0.80 -2.39 -20.37
CA ASP A 85 0.71 -3.32 -21.50
C ASP A 85 -0.59 -4.13 -21.41
N ASN A 86 -1.58 -3.75 -22.23
CA ASN A 86 -2.90 -4.38 -22.25
C ASN A 86 -2.93 -5.75 -22.94
N ASN A 87 -1.82 -6.20 -23.54
CA ASN A 87 -1.76 -7.45 -24.30
C ASN A 87 -1.32 -8.65 -23.45
N GLU A 88 -0.81 -8.43 -22.25
CA GLU A 88 -0.32 -9.49 -21.39
C GLU A 88 -1.36 -9.91 -20.35
N CYS A 89 -1.47 -11.22 -20.13
CA CYS A 89 -2.19 -11.78 -18.98
C CYS A 89 -1.19 -12.10 -17.88
N ILE A 90 -1.58 -11.85 -16.62
CA ILE A 90 -0.77 -12.31 -15.48
C ILE A 90 -0.63 -13.83 -15.57
N ASN A 91 0.61 -14.30 -15.76
CA ASN A 91 0.93 -15.70 -15.99
C ASN A 91 1.61 -16.32 -14.75
N THR A 92 0.83 -16.52 -13.71
CA THR A 92 1.18 -17.36 -12.56
C THR A 92 -0.02 -18.20 -12.18
N LYS A 93 0.16 -19.28 -11.42
CA LYS A 93 -0.90 -20.21 -11.04
C LYS A 93 -0.78 -20.61 -9.58
N ASN A 94 -1.87 -21.15 -9.06
CA ASN A 94 -1.94 -21.69 -7.69
C ASN A 94 -1.69 -20.63 -6.61
N ILE A 95 -2.12 -19.39 -6.84
CA ILE A 95 -2.04 -18.31 -5.86
C ILE A 95 -3.28 -18.34 -4.96
N ASP A 96 -3.07 -18.46 -3.66
CA ASP A 96 -4.13 -18.38 -2.66
C ASP A 96 -4.55 -16.94 -2.39
N TYR A 97 -3.58 -16.04 -2.27
CA TYR A 97 -3.77 -14.67 -1.82
C TYR A 97 -3.13 -13.64 -2.75
N VAL A 98 -3.86 -12.59 -3.03
CA VAL A 98 -3.36 -11.48 -3.86
C VAL A 98 -3.37 -10.18 -3.07
N ILE A 99 -2.25 -9.45 -3.09
CA ILE A 99 -2.16 -8.10 -2.55
C ILE A 99 -1.81 -7.15 -3.70
N HIS A 100 -2.77 -6.31 -4.08
CA HIS A 100 -2.59 -5.36 -5.18
C HIS A 100 -2.10 -4.01 -4.65
N ALA A 101 -0.76 -3.87 -4.59
CA ALA A 101 -0.06 -2.68 -4.10
C ALA A 101 0.54 -1.82 -5.22
N ALA A 102 0.43 -2.21 -6.48
CA ALA A 102 0.96 -1.46 -7.60
C ALA A 102 0.15 -0.17 -7.83
N SER A 103 0.78 0.97 -7.62
CA SER A 103 0.22 2.29 -7.91
C SER A 103 1.36 3.32 -7.90
N PRO A 104 1.35 4.36 -8.75
CA PRO A 104 2.17 5.54 -8.50
C PRO A 104 1.79 6.13 -7.13
N THR A 105 2.77 6.66 -6.39
CA THR A 105 2.53 7.24 -5.06
C THR A 105 3.19 8.61 -4.86
N ALA A 106 3.98 9.07 -5.83
CA ALA A 106 4.63 10.37 -5.79
C ALA A 106 3.65 11.48 -6.23
N SER A 107 3.40 12.46 -5.36
CA SER A 107 2.43 13.55 -5.64
C SER A 107 2.77 14.34 -6.90
N MET A 108 4.05 14.54 -7.22
CA MET A 108 4.46 15.21 -8.47
C MET A 108 4.07 14.39 -9.70
N TYR A 109 4.20 13.07 -9.64
CA TYR A 109 3.83 12.18 -10.73
C TYR A 109 2.35 12.32 -11.11
N PHE A 110 1.46 12.52 -10.13
CA PHE A 110 0.01 12.70 -10.39
C PHE A 110 -0.32 13.97 -11.18
N VAL A 111 0.54 14.98 -11.09
CA VAL A 111 0.37 16.26 -11.78
C VAL A 111 1.05 16.23 -13.14
N GLU A 112 2.22 15.60 -13.23
CA GLU A 112 3.04 15.53 -14.47
C GLU A 112 2.52 14.45 -15.42
N HIS A 113 1.95 13.35 -14.87
CA HIS A 113 1.46 12.18 -15.59
C HIS A 113 0.04 11.77 -15.13
N PRO A 114 -0.97 12.65 -15.22
CA PRO A 114 -2.31 12.36 -14.68
C PRO A 114 -3.04 11.24 -15.44
N VAL A 115 -2.85 11.15 -16.76
CA VAL A 115 -3.48 10.12 -17.61
C VAL A 115 -2.90 8.75 -17.24
N GLU A 116 -1.57 8.62 -17.21
CA GLU A 116 -0.89 7.39 -16.85
C GLU A 116 -1.21 6.96 -15.42
N THR A 117 -1.42 7.93 -14.52
CA THR A 117 -1.86 7.65 -13.14
C THR A 117 -3.22 6.95 -13.12
N ILE A 118 -4.16 7.42 -13.93
CA ILE A 118 -5.50 6.81 -14.08
C ILE A 118 -5.37 5.43 -14.74
N ASP A 119 -4.63 5.34 -15.85
CA ASP A 119 -4.50 4.10 -16.62
C ASP A 119 -3.85 2.98 -15.80
N ILE A 120 -2.76 3.27 -15.10
CA ILE A 120 -2.10 2.29 -14.20
C ILE A 120 -3.09 1.80 -13.14
N ALA A 121 -3.85 2.71 -12.52
CA ALA A 121 -4.82 2.35 -11.49
C ALA A 121 -5.92 1.44 -12.05
N LEU A 122 -6.56 1.84 -13.15
CA LEU A 122 -7.72 1.11 -13.71
C LEU A 122 -7.30 -0.19 -14.38
N ASN A 123 -6.28 -0.17 -15.24
CA ASN A 123 -5.79 -1.34 -15.94
C ASN A 123 -5.18 -2.37 -14.96
N GLY A 124 -4.42 -1.88 -13.97
CA GLY A 124 -3.86 -2.73 -12.93
C GLY A 124 -4.93 -3.44 -12.12
N THR A 125 -5.92 -2.70 -11.65
CA THR A 125 -7.05 -3.27 -10.90
C THR A 125 -7.84 -4.26 -11.74
N ARG A 126 -8.15 -3.92 -13.01
CA ARG A 126 -8.84 -4.82 -13.95
C ARG A 126 -8.06 -6.11 -14.20
N SER A 127 -6.76 -6.01 -14.43
CA SER A 127 -5.90 -7.18 -14.69
C SER A 127 -5.87 -8.13 -13.48
N VAL A 128 -5.77 -7.58 -12.27
CA VAL A 128 -5.78 -8.37 -11.02
C VAL A 128 -7.14 -9.00 -10.74
N ILE A 129 -8.25 -8.27 -10.96
CA ILE A 129 -9.61 -8.82 -10.86
C ILE A 129 -9.80 -9.96 -11.87
N ASN A 130 -9.41 -9.77 -13.13
CA ASN A 130 -9.49 -10.80 -14.16
C ASN A 130 -8.66 -12.04 -13.79
N TYR A 131 -7.48 -11.83 -13.22
CA TYR A 131 -6.65 -12.92 -12.69
C TYR A 131 -7.39 -13.67 -11.58
N ALA A 132 -7.92 -12.97 -10.60
CA ALA A 132 -8.64 -13.56 -9.45
C ALA A 132 -9.88 -14.37 -9.90
N MET A 133 -10.62 -13.89 -10.90
CA MET A 133 -11.76 -14.60 -11.48
C MET A 133 -11.37 -15.94 -12.13
N ARG A 134 -10.20 -15.99 -12.79
CA ARG A 134 -9.76 -17.18 -13.54
C ARG A 134 -9.07 -18.23 -12.67
N ASN A 135 -8.53 -17.87 -11.51
CA ASN A 135 -7.61 -18.70 -10.74
C ASN A 135 -8.12 -19.07 -9.33
N ASN A 136 -9.41 -18.88 -9.03
CA ASN A 136 -10.03 -19.24 -7.75
C ASN A 136 -9.24 -18.73 -6.52
N VAL A 137 -8.79 -17.47 -6.57
CA VAL A 137 -8.08 -16.81 -5.48
C VAL A 137 -8.96 -16.82 -4.22
N LYS A 138 -8.39 -17.18 -3.07
CA LYS A 138 -9.13 -17.23 -1.79
C LYS A 138 -9.44 -15.85 -1.21
N SER A 139 -8.53 -14.90 -1.44
CA SER A 139 -8.68 -13.52 -0.98
C SER A 139 -7.79 -12.58 -1.78
N LEU A 140 -8.34 -11.42 -2.11
CA LEU A 140 -7.65 -10.31 -2.75
C LEU A 140 -7.80 -9.06 -1.88
N VAL A 141 -6.71 -8.34 -1.60
CA VAL A 141 -6.76 -7.00 -1.03
C VAL A 141 -6.28 -5.98 -2.05
N TYR A 142 -7.12 -5.00 -2.32
CA TYR A 142 -6.78 -3.80 -3.06
C TYR A 142 -6.29 -2.72 -2.09
N LEU A 143 -5.07 -2.20 -2.30
CA LEU A 143 -4.55 -1.10 -1.49
C LEU A 143 -5.08 0.23 -2.01
N SER A 144 -6.05 0.78 -1.31
CA SER A 144 -6.57 2.12 -1.49
C SER A 144 -5.81 3.13 -0.60
N SER A 145 -6.35 4.30 -0.44
CA SER A 145 -5.73 5.40 0.32
C SER A 145 -6.79 6.24 0.99
N LEU A 146 -6.48 6.88 2.11
CA LEU A 146 -7.32 7.91 2.71
C LEU A 146 -7.58 9.10 1.76
N GLU A 147 -6.78 9.28 0.70
CA GLU A 147 -7.05 10.31 -0.32
C GLU A 147 -8.37 10.03 -1.11
N CYS A 148 -8.92 8.83 -1.06
CA CYS A 148 -10.22 8.53 -1.66
C CYS A 148 -11.36 9.30 -0.97
N TYR A 149 -11.22 9.67 0.30
CA TYR A 149 -12.23 10.48 1.00
C TYR A 149 -12.37 11.89 0.40
N GLY A 150 -11.31 12.44 -0.20
CA GLY A 150 -11.32 13.82 -0.66
C GLY A 150 -11.33 14.82 0.50
N GLN A 151 -11.90 15.99 0.26
CA GLN A 151 -12.03 17.04 1.27
C GLN A 151 -13.32 16.85 2.07
N ILE A 152 -13.20 16.57 3.34
CA ILE A 152 -14.30 16.59 4.30
C ILE A 152 -14.36 18.01 4.86
N PHE A 153 -15.52 18.65 4.75
CA PHE A 153 -15.74 20.04 5.21
C PHE A 153 -16.15 20.13 6.68
N ASP A 154 -16.66 19.05 7.24
CA ASP A 154 -16.88 18.90 8.66
C ASP A 154 -15.64 18.34 9.31
N ASP A 155 -15.13 19.01 10.36
CA ASP A 155 -13.96 18.53 11.13
C ASP A 155 -14.33 17.35 12.05
N GLU A 156 -15.41 16.64 11.76
CA GLU A 156 -15.82 15.45 12.49
C GLU A 156 -14.81 14.32 12.25
N MET A 157 -13.99 14.10 13.22
CA MET A 157 -13.08 12.96 13.30
C MET A 157 -13.57 11.98 14.38
N PRO A 158 -13.35 10.68 14.21
CA PRO A 158 -12.63 9.98 13.15
C PRO A 158 -13.44 9.77 11.87
N LEU A 159 -12.74 9.67 10.72
CA LEU A 159 -13.35 9.30 9.44
C LEU A 159 -13.80 7.84 9.47
N THR A 160 -15.06 7.60 9.14
CA THR A 160 -15.59 6.24 8.95
C THR A 160 -15.64 5.86 7.48
N GLU A 161 -15.71 4.56 7.19
CA GLU A 161 -15.66 4.05 5.82
C GLU A 161 -16.85 4.46 4.95
N GLU A 162 -17.98 4.86 5.53
CA GLU A 162 -19.17 5.34 4.84
C GLU A 162 -19.07 6.82 4.41
N MET A 163 -18.15 7.58 4.99
CA MET A 163 -17.99 9.00 4.69
C MET A 163 -17.50 9.23 3.25
N GLN A 164 -18.01 10.31 2.64
CA GLN A 164 -17.64 10.75 1.29
C GLN A 164 -17.45 12.25 1.27
N GLY A 165 -16.28 12.71 0.88
CA GLY A 165 -15.96 14.13 0.74
C GLY A 165 -15.83 14.55 -0.71
N TYR A 166 -15.58 15.82 -0.92
CA TYR A 166 -15.47 16.44 -2.23
C TYR A 166 -14.10 16.13 -2.87
N VAL A 167 -14.12 15.73 -4.13
CA VAL A 167 -12.95 15.67 -5.01
C VAL A 167 -13.30 16.39 -6.30
N ASP A 168 -12.55 17.45 -6.63
CA ASP A 168 -12.76 18.22 -7.86
C ASP A 168 -12.28 17.41 -9.08
N PRO A 169 -13.18 16.93 -9.96
CA PRO A 169 -12.78 16.14 -11.12
C PRO A 169 -12.05 16.95 -12.21
N LEU A 170 -12.09 18.29 -12.15
CA LEU A 170 -11.41 19.17 -13.10
C LEU A 170 -9.99 19.53 -12.67
N ASN A 171 -9.57 19.14 -11.47
CA ASN A 171 -8.21 19.33 -11.00
C ASN A 171 -7.35 18.11 -11.36
N VAL A 172 -6.25 18.30 -12.08
CA VAL A 172 -5.34 17.21 -12.50
C VAL A 172 -4.78 16.42 -11.33
N ARG A 173 -4.61 17.03 -10.15
CA ARG A 173 -4.16 16.36 -8.93
C ARG A 173 -5.16 15.29 -8.45
N SER A 174 -6.42 15.42 -8.85
CA SER A 174 -7.48 14.47 -8.52
C SER A 174 -7.39 13.14 -9.26
N SER A 175 -6.50 13.01 -10.26
CA SER A 175 -6.26 11.76 -11.00
C SER A 175 -6.03 10.57 -10.08
N TYR A 176 -5.26 10.76 -9.01
CA TYR A 176 -4.99 9.72 -8.02
C TYR A 176 -6.22 9.39 -7.16
N SER A 177 -6.84 10.40 -6.53
CA SER A 177 -8.00 10.20 -5.65
C SER A 177 -9.20 9.62 -6.40
N MET A 178 -9.48 10.13 -7.60
CA MET A 178 -10.55 9.62 -8.46
C MET A 178 -10.23 8.22 -8.98
N GLY A 179 -8.97 7.95 -9.36
CA GLY A 179 -8.50 6.63 -9.73
C GLY A 179 -8.73 5.62 -8.60
N LYS A 180 -8.38 5.96 -7.35
CA LYS A 180 -8.63 5.11 -6.17
C LYS A 180 -10.12 4.84 -5.96
N ARG A 181 -10.99 5.86 -6.03
CA ARG A 181 -12.45 5.69 -5.94
C ARG A 181 -13.00 4.76 -7.02
N MET A 182 -12.58 4.93 -8.27
CA MET A 182 -13.04 4.09 -9.36
C MET A 182 -12.57 2.64 -9.19
N CYS A 183 -11.34 2.42 -8.73
CA CYS A 183 -10.83 1.08 -8.44
C CYS A 183 -11.58 0.40 -7.28
N GLU A 184 -11.95 1.14 -6.23
CA GLU A 184 -12.81 0.61 -5.17
C GLU A 184 -14.19 0.19 -5.73
N CYS A 185 -14.79 1.05 -6.57
CA CYS A 185 -16.05 0.73 -7.24
C CYS A 185 -15.91 -0.53 -8.12
N MET A 186 -14.81 -0.65 -8.88
CA MET A 186 -14.53 -1.87 -9.68
C MET A 186 -14.40 -3.11 -8.80
N CYS A 187 -13.73 -3.02 -7.66
CA CYS A 187 -13.59 -4.13 -6.71
C CYS A 187 -14.94 -4.59 -6.16
N VAL A 188 -15.75 -3.65 -5.68
CA VAL A 188 -17.09 -3.97 -5.15
C VAL A 188 -18.00 -4.54 -6.23
N SER A 189 -17.95 -3.98 -7.44
CA SER A 189 -18.71 -4.48 -8.59
C SER A 189 -18.31 -5.91 -8.96
N ALA A 190 -17.00 -6.18 -9.01
CA ALA A 190 -16.48 -7.53 -9.30
C ALA A 190 -16.88 -8.56 -8.23
N TYR A 191 -16.93 -8.16 -6.97
CA TYR A 191 -17.46 -9.03 -5.91
C TYR A 191 -18.95 -9.31 -6.12
N LYS A 192 -19.76 -8.28 -6.38
CA LYS A 192 -21.23 -8.44 -6.52
C LYS A 192 -21.62 -9.22 -7.77
N GLU A 193 -20.92 -9.00 -8.88
CA GLU A 193 -21.29 -9.60 -10.18
C GLU A 193 -20.66 -10.97 -10.38
N TYR A 194 -19.40 -11.16 -9.96
CA TYR A 194 -18.61 -12.36 -10.26
C TYR A 194 -18.14 -13.14 -9.02
N GLY A 195 -18.44 -12.67 -7.82
CA GLY A 195 -18.04 -13.34 -6.58
C GLY A 195 -16.55 -13.23 -6.27
N VAL A 196 -15.82 -12.28 -6.87
CA VAL A 196 -14.39 -12.09 -6.60
C VAL A 196 -14.17 -11.73 -5.12
N PRO A 197 -13.36 -12.50 -4.36
CA PRO A 197 -13.24 -12.33 -2.91
C PRO A 197 -12.33 -11.14 -2.54
N VAL A 198 -12.67 -9.93 -3.02
CA VAL A 198 -11.87 -8.71 -2.85
C VAL A 198 -12.28 -7.93 -1.61
N LYS A 199 -11.29 -7.36 -0.92
CA LYS A 199 -11.41 -6.38 0.16
C LYS A 199 -10.59 -5.16 -0.18
N ILE A 200 -10.90 -4.04 0.45
CA ILE A 200 -10.27 -2.75 0.21
C ILE A 200 -9.60 -2.30 1.50
N ALA A 201 -8.30 -1.99 1.46
CA ALA A 201 -7.57 -1.39 2.56
C ALA A 201 -7.26 0.08 2.25
N ARG A 202 -7.90 1.02 2.93
CA ARG A 202 -7.66 2.46 2.84
C ARG A 202 -6.56 2.84 3.81
N LEU A 203 -5.34 3.00 3.29
CA LEU A 203 -4.16 3.26 4.12
C LEU A 203 -4.02 4.75 4.45
N ALA A 204 -3.71 5.04 5.72
CA ALA A 204 -3.21 6.33 6.16
C ALA A 204 -1.83 6.63 5.55
N GLN A 205 -1.30 7.82 5.80
CA GLN A 205 0.00 8.22 5.27
C GLN A 205 1.12 7.34 5.84
N THR A 206 1.53 6.35 5.07
CA THR A 206 2.45 5.30 5.52
C THR A 206 3.90 5.75 5.40
N PHE A 207 4.69 5.49 6.44
CA PHE A 207 6.11 5.78 6.53
C PHE A 207 6.86 4.69 7.31
N GLY A 208 8.18 4.68 7.24
CA GLY A 208 9.02 3.75 7.99
C GLY A 208 10.39 3.56 7.37
N ALA A 209 11.12 2.56 7.83
CA ALA A 209 12.43 2.22 7.28
C ALA A 209 12.30 1.76 5.82
N GLY A 210 13.28 2.12 4.97
CA GLY A 210 13.23 1.81 3.52
C GLY A 210 12.62 2.89 2.64
N ILE A 211 12.22 4.03 3.20
CA ILE A 211 11.82 5.22 2.43
C ILE A 211 12.97 5.66 1.53
N ALA A 212 12.65 5.92 0.25
CA ALA A 212 13.64 6.37 -0.71
C ALA A 212 14.23 7.74 -0.32
N ALA A 213 15.52 7.93 -0.56
CA ALA A 213 16.17 9.23 -0.35
C ALA A 213 15.53 10.37 -1.18
N SER A 214 14.86 10.06 -2.28
CA SER A 214 14.11 10.99 -3.12
C SER A 214 12.69 11.28 -2.63
N ASP A 215 12.22 10.65 -1.55
CA ASP A 215 10.88 10.91 -1.02
C ASP A 215 10.73 12.38 -0.57
N ASN A 216 9.72 13.06 -1.09
CA ASN A 216 9.48 14.48 -0.84
C ASN A 216 8.25 14.74 0.05
N ARG A 217 7.68 13.71 0.67
CA ARG A 217 6.61 13.88 1.64
C ARG A 217 7.13 14.63 2.87
N VAL A 218 6.24 15.36 3.55
CA VAL A 218 6.61 16.30 4.62
C VAL A 218 7.49 15.65 5.69
N PHE A 219 7.12 14.48 6.21
CA PHE A 219 7.91 13.78 7.22
C PHE A 219 9.32 13.42 6.73
N ALA A 220 9.48 13.05 5.45
CA ALA A 220 10.77 12.73 4.87
C ALA A 220 11.62 14.00 4.67
N GLN A 221 11.01 15.12 4.31
CA GLN A 221 11.70 16.41 4.21
C GLN A 221 12.22 16.86 5.59
N PHE A 222 11.38 16.76 6.63
CA PHE A 222 11.77 17.13 8.00
C PHE A 222 12.92 16.26 8.52
N ALA A 223 12.81 14.94 8.37
CA ALA A 223 13.88 14.02 8.74
C ALA A 223 15.21 14.35 8.02
N LYS A 224 15.15 14.62 6.71
CA LYS A 224 16.35 15.05 5.95
C LYS A 224 16.95 16.36 6.46
N SER A 225 16.11 17.34 6.78
CA SER A 225 16.60 18.63 7.31
C SER A 225 17.39 18.43 8.59
N VAL A 226 16.87 17.63 9.52
CA VAL A 226 17.56 17.32 10.79
C VAL A 226 18.84 16.54 10.55
N ILE A 227 18.83 15.50 9.70
CA ILE A 227 20.03 14.71 9.39
C ILE A 227 21.19 15.57 8.85
N VAL A 228 20.87 16.59 8.05
CA VAL A 228 21.89 17.49 7.46
C VAL A 228 22.10 18.78 8.26
N GLY A 229 21.50 18.90 9.44
CA GLY A 229 21.64 20.07 10.33
C GLY A 229 21.05 21.36 9.76
N LYS A 230 19.96 21.27 9.00
CA LYS A 230 19.24 22.44 8.44
C LYS A 230 17.94 22.68 9.20
N ASP A 231 17.53 23.95 9.21
CA ASP A 231 16.23 24.34 9.77
C ASP A 231 15.06 23.71 9.03
N ILE A 232 14.01 23.40 9.77
CA ILE A 232 12.70 23.02 9.20
C ILE A 232 11.91 24.31 8.95
N ILE A 233 11.65 24.61 7.68
CA ILE A 233 10.89 25.80 7.26
C ILE A 233 9.46 25.39 6.94
N LEU A 234 8.49 25.90 7.67
CA LEU A 234 7.08 25.73 7.38
C LEU A 234 6.60 26.83 6.42
N HIS A 235 6.05 26.43 5.26
CA HIS A 235 5.52 27.36 4.26
C HIS A 235 4.08 27.81 4.54
N THR A 236 3.44 27.22 5.59
CA THR A 236 2.10 27.54 6.10
C THR A 236 2.12 27.61 7.61
N ASP A 237 0.99 27.89 8.25
CA ASP A 237 0.85 27.88 9.70
C ASP A 237 1.01 26.48 10.35
N GLY A 238 1.12 25.45 9.54
CA GLY A 238 1.35 24.07 9.97
C GLY A 238 0.19 23.43 10.70
N LYS A 239 -1.02 24.01 10.67
CA LYS A 239 -2.19 23.49 11.38
C LYS A 239 -2.81 22.26 10.75
N LEU A 240 -2.52 22.00 9.47
CA LEU A 240 -3.04 20.84 8.76
C LEU A 240 -2.65 19.56 9.49
N LYS A 241 -3.65 18.81 9.96
CA LYS A 241 -3.45 17.52 10.62
C LYS A 241 -3.52 16.37 9.63
N ARG A 242 -2.75 15.32 9.88
CA ARG A 242 -2.75 14.08 9.14
C ARG A 242 -2.54 12.91 10.08
N GLN A 243 -3.03 11.77 9.66
CA GLN A 243 -2.81 10.50 10.34
C GLN A 243 -1.64 9.78 9.67
N TYR A 244 -0.73 9.28 10.47
CA TYR A 244 0.46 8.57 10.02
C TYR A 244 0.38 7.11 10.44
N LEU A 245 0.94 6.23 9.60
CA LEU A 245 0.90 4.78 9.83
C LEU A 245 2.30 4.21 9.61
N TYR A 246 2.85 3.56 10.62
CA TYR A 246 4.15 2.92 10.47
C TYR A 246 4.05 1.68 9.58
N LEU A 247 5.13 1.33 8.87
CA LEU A 247 5.11 0.25 7.88
C LEU A 247 4.69 -1.10 8.47
N THR A 248 5.17 -1.47 9.67
CA THR A 248 4.81 -2.74 10.30
C THR A 248 3.33 -2.80 10.67
N ASP A 249 2.73 -1.70 11.12
CA ASP A 249 1.30 -1.61 11.37
C ASP A 249 0.51 -1.69 10.05
N ALA A 250 1.02 -1.04 8.99
CA ALA A 250 0.40 -1.11 7.68
C ALA A 250 0.34 -2.54 7.14
N ILE A 251 1.47 -3.28 7.15
CA ILE A 251 1.48 -4.66 6.66
C ILE A 251 0.66 -5.59 7.56
N SER A 252 0.67 -5.37 8.86
CA SER A 252 -0.18 -6.09 9.81
C SER A 252 -1.66 -5.88 9.46
N GLY A 253 -2.11 -4.62 9.35
CA GLY A 253 -3.49 -4.28 9.00
C GLY A 253 -3.91 -4.85 7.65
N ILE A 254 -3.05 -4.78 6.62
CA ILE A 254 -3.31 -5.38 5.30
C ILE A 254 -3.52 -6.89 5.39
N LEU A 255 -2.67 -7.59 6.14
CA LEU A 255 -2.82 -9.04 6.33
C LEU A 255 -4.06 -9.40 7.17
N TYR A 256 -4.43 -8.58 8.16
CA TYR A 256 -5.69 -8.75 8.88
C TYR A 256 -6.90 -8.58 7.95
N VAL A 257 -6.91 -7.54 7.10
CA VAL A 257 -7.97 -7.33 6.09
C VAL A 257 -8.02 -8.51 5.12
N LEU A 258 -6.86 -9.01 4.66
CA LEU A 258 -6.77 -10.17 3.76
C LEU A 258 -7.42 -11.42 4.36
N LEU A 259 -7.11 -11.71 5.64
CA LEU A 259 -7.47 -12.96 6.31
C LEU A 259 -8.85 -12.92 6.99
N LYS A 260 -9.27 -11.75 7.48
CA LYS A 260 -10.48 -11.60 8.32
C LYS A 260 -11.52 -10.63 7.76
N GLY A 261 -11.15 -9.78 6.80
CA GLY A 261 -12.08 -8.84 6.19
C GLY A 261 -13.22 -9.52 5.44
N ARG A 262 -14.36 -8.87 5.39
CA ARG A 262 -15.52 -9.30 4.57
C ARG A 262 -15.33 -8.87 3.12
N ASN A 263 -15.72 -9.72 2.20
CA ASN A 263 -15.63 -9.43 0.77
C ASN A 263 -16.53 -8.26 0.38
N GLY A 264 -16.01 -7.37 -0.46
CA GLY A 264 -16.71 -6.19 -0.93
C GLY A 264 -16.74 -5.03 0.06
N GLU A 265 -16.03 -5.12 1.18
CA GLU A 265 -15.97 -4.09 2.22
C GLU A 265 -14.63 -3.33 2.17
N ALA A 266 -14.67 -2.07 2.60
CA ALA A 266 -13.50 -1.23 2.81
C ALA A 266 -13.17 -1.16 4.31
N TYR A 267 -11.88 -0.98 4.61
CA TYR A 267 -11.35 -0.88 5.96
C TYR A 267 -10.30 0.24 6.02
N ASN A 268 -10.45 1.15 6.97
CA ASN A 268 -9.39 2.09 7.31
C ASN A 268 -8.25 1.36 8.00
N VAL A 269 -7.04 1.53 7.47
CA VAL A 269 -5.81 1.04 8.09
C VAL A 269 -5.02 2.25 8.53
N ALA A 270 -5.14 2.59 9.80
CA ALA A 270 -4.65 3.82 10.39
C ALA A 270 -4.31 3.60 11.86
N ASN A 271 -3.59 4.54 12.47
CA ASN A 271 -3.35 4.59 13.90
C ASN A 271 -3.90 5.90 14.45
N ASP A 272 -4.90 5.85 15.31
CA ASP A 272 -5.59 7.03 15.83
C ASP A 272 -4.71 7.89 16.73
N GLU A 273 -3.69 7.30 17.36
CA GLU A 273 -2.74 8.02 18.22
C GLU A 273 -1.77 8.91 17.43
N THR A 274 -1.71 8.75 16.10
CA THR A 274 -0.77 9.48 15.23
C THR A 274 -1.40 10.67 14.49
N TYR A 275 -2.60 11.10 14.89
CA TYR A 275 -3.26 12.26 14.29
C TYR A 275 -2.67 13.56 14.81
N ILE A 276 -1.66 14.08 14.10
CA ILE A 276 -0.88 15.25 14.49
C ILE A 276 -0.84 16.30 13.38
N SER A 277 -0.63 17.55 13.76
CA SER A 277 -0.41 18.65 12.83
C SER A 277 1.02 18.61 12.25
N ILE A 278 1.20 19.26 11.12
CA ILE A 278 2.52 19.44 10.50
C ILE A 278 3.48 20.16 11.45
N LYS A 279 2.96 21.15 12.23
CA LYS A 279 3.74 21.88 13.21
C LYS A 279 4.18 20.98 14.37
N GLU A 280 3.25 20.21 14.96
CA GLU A 280 3.56 19.24 16.03
C GLU A 280 4.61 18.20 15.55
N MET A 281 4.49 17.71 14.33
CA MET A 281 5.50 16.82 13.74
C MET A 281 6.87 17.49 13.67
N ALA A 282 6.95 18.73 13.17
CA ALA A 282 8.21 19.46 13.11
C ALA A 282 8.85 19.61 14.49
N GLU A 283 8.07 19.99 15.51
CA GLU A 283 8.51 20.11 16.89
C GLU A 283 8.99 18.77 17.48
N MET A 284 8.33 17.66 17.16
CA MET A 284 8.74 16.31 17.61
C MET A 284 10.07 15.89 17.01
N ILE A 285 10.30 16.17 15.73
CA ILE A 285 11.52 15.77 15.03
C ILE A 285 12.74 16.63 15.46
N CYS A 286 12.51 17.86 15.93
CA CYS A 286 13.57 18.75 16.43
C CYS A 286 14.02 18.45 17.87
N ARG A 287 13.35 17.57 18.60
CA ARG A 287 13.70 17.12 19.98
C ARG A 287 14.68 15.96 19.95
#